data_d575f62e224e7991240a1946d5121f59
#
_entry.id   d575f62e224e7991240a1946d5121f59
#
_cell.length_a   1.000
_cell.length_b   1.000
_cell.length_c   1.000
_cell.angle_alpha   90.00
_cell.angle_beta   90.00
_cell.angle_gamma   90.00
#
_symmetry.space_group_name_H-M   'P 1'
#
loop_
_entity.id
_entity.type
_entity.pdbx_description
1 polymer ?
#
loop_
_entity_poly.entity_id
_entity_poly.type
_entity_poly.pdbx_seq_one_letter_code
_entity_poly.pdbx_strand_id
1 'polypeptide(L)'
;MDEPTVISSDVFKYWHVDYQNGSIRVVYRDGQVLDRELEAEYRPINSQVATSTFDWEKWWIWTTTTRNDLILTEGFNPASPPRLNGRPSVYLDQNRWRTVADVLHDPARVKDSSERRAAQDLIDLASDGGIVLPLSTGHLIETAGLHGDRRYEIGVAMAHLAGGWQIRNPLDLWKHEVDRSIRERLGNIENATVLHPIVTEPGALFGSDTSLGITAETPNLEKFMKMLTMPSVILDVLVDPERIPKNPIAKWVTHHAAITAQIHAEHLPKEQRRRLARRRYWNENIGYYTAAYRRQTNSADFPTFSDAELARLFADSPMVGLVSELFIRRFIDRMSKWKRNDLVDIFHLSSAAGYAKYVCAEAHTGTQLRDAQRALGRPETVFTTLNELVTAVRSDGVQSDSERSGTEG
;
A
#
# COMPACT_ATOMS: atom_id res chain seq x y z
N MET A 1 16.37 31.13 26.91
CA MET A 1 16.04 29.87 26.24
C MET A 1 14.57 30.01 25.89
N ASP A 2 14.28 30.28 24.64
CA ASP A 2 12.89 30.37 24.16
C ASP A 2 12.28 28.97 24.29
N GLU A 3 11.09 28.90 24.86
CA GLU A 3 10.33 27.63 24.90
C GLU A 3 10.14 27.12 23.48
N PRO A 4 10.33 25.82 23.24
CA PRO A 4 10.12 25.27 21.91
C PRO A 4 8.68 25.56 21.48
N THR A 5 8.51 26.28 20.38
CA THR A 5 7.20 26.62 19.82
C THR A 5 6.52 25.30 19.42
N VAL A 6 5.58 24.84 20.23
CA VAL A 6 4.75 23.68 19.89
C VAL A 6 3.80 24.14 18.79
N ILE A 7 4.00 23.69 17.56
CA ILE A 7 3.05 23.94 16.49
C ILE A 7 1.83 23.06 16.78
N SER A 8 0.75 23.66 17.25
CA SER A 8 -0.54 23.00 17.42
C SER A 8 -1.37 23.16 16.15
N SER A 9 -1.88 22.04 15.63
CA SER A 9 -2.83 22.06 14.52
C SER A 9 -4.10 22.88 14.83
N ASP A 10 -4.38 23.10 16.12
CA ASP A 10 -5.59 23.77 16.58
C ASP A 10 -5.63 25.27 16.27
N VAL A 11 -4.52 25.88 15.89
CA VAL A 11 -4.46 27.30 15.52
C VAL A 11 -4.77 27.54 14.04
N PHE A 12 -4.68 26.51 13.19
CA PHE A 12 -4.88 26.66 11.75
C PHE A 12 -6.31 26.35 11.34
N LYS A 13 -6.78 27.07 10.30
CA LYS A 13 -8.02 26.78 9.60
C LYS A 13 -7.75 26.19 8.23
N TYR A 14 -6.98 26.88 7.40
CA TYR A 14 -6.58 26.42 6.08
C TYR A 14 -5.10 26.67 5.82
N TRP A 15 -4.50 25.73 5.07
CA TRP A 15 -3.24 25.95 4.38
C TRP A 15 -3.46 25.77 2.90
N HIS A 16 -3.18 26.79 2.12
CA HIS A 16 -3.29 26.75 0.66
C HIS A 16 -1.92 26.98 0.04
N VAL A 17 -1.49 26.05 -0.79
CA VAL A 17 -0.23 26.10 -1.54
C VAL A 17 -0.58 26.21 -3.02
N ASP A 18 -0.10 27.25 -3.68
CA ASP A 18 -0.16 27.43 -5.11
C ASP A 18 1.23 27.17 -5.70
N TYR A 19 1.39 25.97 -6.26
CA TYR A 19 2.66 25.54 -6.82
C TYR A 19 2.99 26.25 -8.15
N GLN A 20 1.99 26.70 -8.90
CA GLN A 20 2.18 27.40 -10.16
C GLN A 20 2.72 28.82 -9.92
N ASN A 21 2.13 29.55 -8.97
CA ASN A 21 2.54 30.90 -8.62
C ASN A 21 3.62 30.94 -7.55
N GLY A 22 3.94 29.78 -6.94
CA GLY A 22 4.95 29.68 -5.89
C GLY A 22 4.57 30.47 -4.64
N SER A 23 3.33 30.34 -4.17
CA SER A 23 2.84 31.02 -2.97
C SER A 23 2.20 30.06 -1.99
N ILE A 24 2.26 30.42 -0.70
CA ILE A 24 1.57 29.74 0.38
C ILE A 24 0.75 30.75 1.16
N ARG A 25 -0.51 30.42 1.41
CA ARG A 25 -1.43 31.16 2.27
C ARG A 25 -1.82 30.31 3.45
N VAL A 26 -1.61 30.84 4.66
CA VAL A 26 -2.05 30.26 5.91
C VAL A 26 -3.17 31.10 6.49
N VAL A 27 -4.30 30.49 6.77
CA VAL A 27 -5.43 31.13 7.44
C VAL A 27 -5.55 30.54 8.84
N TYR A 28 -5.50 31.40 9.84
CA TYR A 28 -5.64 31.03 11.24
C TYR A 28 -7.11 31.04 11.66
N ARG A 29 -7.45 30.35 12.75
CA ARG A 29 -8.82 30.30 13.28
C ARG A 29 -9.33 31.64 13.81
N ASP A 30 -8.42 32.51 14.25
CA ASP A 30 -8.72 33.89 14.69
C ASP A 30 -8.97 34.86 13.52
N GLY A 31 -8.87 34.38 12.27
CA GLY A 31 -9.06 35.18 11.07
C GLY A 31 -7.80 35.83 10.53
N GLN A 32 -6.67 35.72 11.21
CA GLN A 32 -5.38 36.19 10.67
C GLN A 32 -5.05 35.43 9.38
N VAL A 33 -4.40 36.12 8.43
CA VAL A 33 -3.94 35.55 7.17
C VAL A 33 -2.44 35.85 7.02
N LEU A 34 -1.68 34.84 6.70
CA LEU A 34 -0.26 34.94 6.40
C LEU A 34 -0.03 34.49 4.96
N ASP A 35 0.43 35.40 4.10
CA ASP A 35 0.87 35.09 2.74
C ASP A 35 2.41 35.09 2.71
N ARG A 36 2.98 34.06 2.05
CA ARG A 36 4.43 33.91 1.85
C ARG A 36 4.70 33.42 0.44
N GLU A 37 5.86 33.76 -0.08
CA GLU A 37 6.38 33.09 -1.28
C GLU A 37 7.00 31.77 -0.90
N LEU A 38 6.78 30.77 -1.74
CA LEU A 38 7.52 29.51 -1.67
C LEU A 38 8.94 29.76 -2.17
N GLU A 39 9.92 29.43 -1.34
CA GLU A 39 11.31 29.47 -1.78
C GLU A 39 11.53 28.56 -2.98
N ALA A 40 12.44 28.95 -3.89
CA ALA A 40 12.62 28.24 -5.17
C ALA A 40 12.95 26.75 -5.00
N GLU A 41 13.63 26.40 -3.89
CA GLU A 41 13.97 25.01 -3.58
C GLU A 41 12.77 24.13 -3.21
N TYR A 42 11.65 24.73 -2.78
CA TYR A 42 10.39 24.03 -2.46
C TYR A 42 9.37 24.07 -3.60
N ARG A 43 9.73 24.68 -4.74
CA ARG A 43 8.89 24.67 -5.94
C ARG A 43 9.21 23.42 -6.75
N PRO A 44 8.29 22.46 -6.87
CA PRO A 44 8.54 21.28 -7.68
C PRO A 44 8.70 21.70 -9.16
N ILE A 45 9.78 21.24 -9.77
CA ILE A 45 10.03 21.50 -11.20
C ILE A 45 9.10 20.56 -11.99
N ASN A 46 8.33 21.14 -12.92
CA ASN A 46 7.40 20.40 -13.78
C ASN A 46 6.30 19.62 -13.05
N SER A 47 5.91 20.03 -11.84
CA SER A 47 4.79 19.40 -11.12
C SER A 47 3.51 19.45 -11.93
N GLN A 48 2.77 18.34 -11.91
CA GLN A 48 1.40 18.26 -12.43
C GLN A 48 0.36 18.72 -11.39
N VAL A 49 0.77 18.99 -10.16
CA VAL A 49 -0.06 19.58 -9.12
C VAL A 49 -0.04 21.09 -9.24
N ALA A 50 -1.22 21.69 -9.40
CA ALA A 50 -1.38 23.14 -9.48
C ALA A 50 -1.51 23.76 -8.10
N THR A 51 -2.46 23.27 -7.29
CA THR A 51 -2.71 23.78 -5.94
C THR A 51 -2.98 22.64 -4.96
N SER A 52 -2.74 22.87 -3.67
CA SER A 52 -3.16 21.98 -2.59
C SER A 52 -3.69 22.80 -1.42
N THR A 53 -4.85 22.44 -0.89
CA THR A 53 -5.46 23.10 0.24
C THR A 53 -5.75 22.08 1.33
N PHE A 54 -5.19 22.31 2.51
CA PHE A 54 -5.43 21.50 3.70
C PHE A 54 -6.45 22.22 4.59
N ASP A 55 -7.58 21.56 4.87
CA ASP A 55 -8.58 22.00 5.86
C ASP A 55 -8.30 21.31 7.20
N TRP A 56 -7.86 22.08 8.19
CA TRP A 56 -7.51 21.58 9.51
C TRP A 56 -8.72 21.33 10.43
N GLU A 57 -9.90 21.82 10.04
CA GLU A 57 -11.14 21.58 10.80
C GLU A 57 -11.74 20.23 10.41
N LYS A 58 -11.75 19.95 9.10
CA LYS A 58 -12.34 18.74 8.53
C LYS A 58 -11.33 17.62 8.31
N TRP A 59 -10.05 17.93 8.35
CA TRP A 59 -8.96 17.00 7.98
C TRP A 59 -9.12 16.47 6.56
N TRP A 60 -9.38 17.39 5.63
CA TRP A 60 -9.46 17.11 4.21
C TRP A 60 -8.39 17.87 3.43
N ILE A 61 -7.96 17.29 2.32
CA ILE A 61 -7.01 17.93 1.41
C ILE A 61 -7.63 17.96 0.03
N TRP A 62 -7.76 19.18 -0.55
CA TRP A 62 -8.15 19.37 -1.94
C TRP A 62 -6.90 19.67 -2.75
N THR A 63 -6.62 18.85 -3.75
CA THR A 63 -5.50 19.05 -4.66
C THR A 63 -6.04 19.20 -6.07
N THR A 64 -5.65 20.27 -6.76
CA THR A 64 -5.97 20.45 -8.18
C THR A 64 -4.74 20.15 -9.04
N THR A 65 -4.99 19.52 -10.17
CA THR A 65 -3.94 19.27 -11.18
C THR A 65 -3.83 20.44 -12.15
N THR A 66 -2.74 20.47 -12.92
CA THR A 66 -2.57 21.43 -14.04
C THR A 66 -3.61 21.26 -15.15
N ARG A 67 -4.35 20.15 -15.17
CA ARG A 67 -5.47 19.87 -16.08
C ARG A 67 -6.84 20.14 -15.46
N ASN A 68 -6.90 20.78 -14.27
CA ASN A 68 -8.08 21.12 -13.50
C ASN A 68 -8.87 19.93 -12.91
N ASP A 69 -8.25 18.75 -12.79
CA ASP A 69 -8.89 17.70 -12.00
C ASP A 69 -8.80 18.02 -10.52
N LEU A 70 -9.90 17.82 -9.79
CA LEU A 70 -9.97 18.01 -8.34
C LEU A 70 -9.91 16.65 -7.64
N ILE A 71 -8.91 16.48 -6.79
CA ILE A 71 -8.71 15.28 -5.99
C ILE A 71 -8.97 15.62 -4.52
N LEU A 72 -9.90 14.90 -3.91
CA LEU A 72 -10.18 14.99 -2.49
C LEU A 72 -9.53 13.84 -1.75
N THR A 73 -8.78 14.17 -0.69
CA THR A 73 -8.03 13.21 0.11
C THR A 73 -8.40 13.33 1.58
N GLU A 74 -8.71 12.22 2.24
CA GLU A 74 -8.91 12.16 3.68
C GLU A 74 -7.56 12.39 4.39
N GLY A 75 -7.47 13.46 5.18
CA GLY A 75 -6.25 13.84 5.88
C GLY A 75 -6.00 12.96 7.11
N PHE A 76 -4.74 12.81 7.46
CA PHE A 76 -4.32 12.07 8.65
C PHE A 76 -4.33 12.95 9.88
N ASN A 77 -5.21 12.69 10.84
CA ASN A 77 -5.20 13.33 12.15
C ASN A 77 -4.42 12.45 13.15
N PRO A 78 -3.23 12.87 13.63
CA PRO A 78 -2.44 12.07 14.57
C PRO A 78 -3.13 11.82 15.93
N ALA A 79 -4.00 12.74 16.37
CA ALA A 79 -4.75 12.60 17.62
C ALA A 79 -5.94 11.65 17.47
N SER A 80 -6.50 11.55 16.28
CA SER A 80 -7.63 10.65 15.95
C SER A 80 -7.44 10.09 14.55
N PRO A 81 -6.51 9.13 14.36
CA PRO A 81 -6.22 8.60 13.03
C PRO A 81 -7.47 8.01 12.38
N PRO A 82 -7.74 8.33 11.10
CA PRO A 82 -8.84 7.74 10.37
C PRO A 82 -8.78 6.21 10.42
N ARG A 83 -9.94 5.61 10.66
CA ARG A 83 -10.11 4.15 10.71
C ARG A 83 -11.05 3.71 9.60
N LEU A 84 -10.96 2.45 9.25
CA LEU A 84 -11.86 1.86 8.25
C LEU A 84 -13.34 1.95 8.68
N ASN A 85 -13.62 1.96 10.00
CA ASN A 85 -14.97 2.12 10.57
C ASN A 85 -16.00 1.13 9.99
N GLY A 86 -15.57 -0.12 9.79
CA GLY A 86 -16.40 -1.16 9.18
C GLY A 86 -16.40 -1.16 7.64
N ARG A 87 -15.87 -0.13 7.00
CA ARG A 87 -15.71 -0.11 5.53
C ARG A 87 -14.76 -1.23 5.11
N PRO A 88 -15.13 -2.12 4.19
CA PRO A 88 -14.21 -3.11 3.69
C PRO A 88 -13.14 -2.47 2.80
N SER A 89 -11.92 -2.94 2.95
CA SER A 89 -10.82 -2.56 2.07
C SER A 89 -10.75 -3.51 0.87
N VAL A 90 -10.67 -2.93 -0.32
CA VAL A 90 -10.60 -3.63 -1.60
C VAL A 90 -9.31 -3.23 -2.31
N TYR A 91 -8.39 -4.16 -2.47
CA TYR A 91 -7.16 -3.92 -3.22
C TYR A 91 -7.31 -4.36 -4.67
N LEU A 92 -6.97 -3.48 -5.58
CA LEU A 92 -6.96 -3.73 -7.02
C LEU A 92 -5.52 -3.81 -7.52
N ASP A 93 -5.17 -4.87 -8.24
CA ASP A 93 -3.92 -4.93 -9.00
C ASP A 93 -3.91 -3.89 -10.14
N GLN A 94 -2.75 -3.49 -10.63
CA GLN A 94 -2.58 -2.44 -11.65
C GLN A 94 -3.47 -2.62 -12.88
N ASN A 95 -3.63 -3.85 -13.36
CA ASN A 95 -4.51 -4.12 -14.50
C ASN A 95 -5.99 -3.92 -14.18
N ARG A 96 -6.40 -4.10 -12.94
CA ARG A 96 -7.76 -3.83 -12.47
C ARG A 96 -8.00 -2.32 -12.32
N TRP A 97 -7.01 -1.60 -11.80
CA TRP A 97 -7.02 -0.14 -11.81
C TRP A 97 -7.14 0.44 -13.21
N ARG A 98 -6.45 -0.17 -14.18
CA ARG A 98 -6.57 0.23 -15.59
C ARG A 98 -8.00 0.08 -16.11
N THR A 99 -8.69 -1.02 -15.77
CA THR A 99 -10.09 -1.23 -16.15
C THR A 99 -11.01 -0.20 -15.48
N VAL A 100 -10.81 0.10 -14.21
CA VAL A 100 -11.56 1.13 -13.47
C VAL A 100 -11.34 2.52 -14.08
N ALA A 101 -10.09 2.88 -14.37
CA ALA A 101 -9.77 4.15 -15.03
C ALA A 101 -10.37 4.25 -16.44
N ASP A 102 -10.39 3.15 -17.21
CA ASP A 102 -11.05 3.11 -18.52
C ASP A 102 -12.54 3.38 -18.41
N VAL A 103 -13.23 2.78 -17.43
CA VAL A 103 -14.66 3.03 -17.22
C VAL A 103 -14.93 4.47 -16.79
N LEU A 104 -14.05 5.04 -15.96
CA LEU A 104 -14.20 6.42 -15.49
C LEU A 104 -14.04 7.46 -16.61
N HIS A 105 -13.08 7.26 -17.52
CA HIS A 105 -12.75 8.20 -18.58
C HIS A 105 -13.46 7.91 -19.91
N ASP A 106 -13.57 6.64 -20.30
CA ASP A 106 -14.22 6.20 -21.54
C ASP A 106 -14.68 4.74 -21.42
N PRO A 107 -15.92 4.49 -20.96
CA PRO A 107 -16.45 3.14 -20.76
C PRO A 107 -16.42 2.26 -22.00
N ALA A 108 -16.37 2.83 -23.21
CA ALA A 108 -16.32 2.07 -24.45
C ALA A 108 -15.00 1.30 -24.65
N ARG A 109 -13.93 1.71 -23.95
CA ARG A 109 -12.65 0.98 -23.95
C ARG A 109 -12.75 -0.40 -23.32
N VAL A 110 -13.70 -0.62 -22.39
CA VAL A 110 -13.92 -1.91 -21.73
C VAL A 110 -14.98 -2.68 -22.51
N LYS A 111 -14.55 -3.65 -23.32
CA LYS A 111 -15.43 -4.42 -24.21
C LYS A 111 -16.32 -5.42 -23.47
N ASP A 112 -15.80 -6.04 -22.40
CA ASP A 112 -16.58 -6.95 -21.57
C ASP A 112 -17.59 -6.15 -20.74
N SER A 113 -18.88 -6.38 -21.01
CA SER A 113 -19.98 -5.67 -20.38
C SER A 113 -20.13 -6.00 -18.89
N SER A 114 -19.74 -7.20 -18.46
CA SER A 114 -19.79 -7.61 -17.05
C SER A 114 -18.68 -6.93 -16.24
N GLU A 115 -17.44 -6.93 -16.75
CA GLU A 115 -16.31 -6.21 -16.15
C GLU A 115 -16.54 -4.70 -16.14
N ARG A 116 -17.11 -4.13 -17.20
CA ARG A 116 -17.46 -2.70 -17.25
C ARG A 116 -18.48 -2.33 -16.19
N ARG A 117 -19.54 -3.14 -16.02
CA ARG A 117 -20.55 -2.90 -14.97
C ARG A 117 -19.94 -3.05 -13.57
N ALA A 118 -19.16 -4.09 -13.35
CA ALA A 118 -18.49 -4.30 -12.07
C ALA A 118 -17.50 -3.17 -11.73
N ALA A 119 -16.79 -2.63 -12.72
CA ALA A 119 -15.93 -1.46 -12.51
C ALA A 119 -16.74 -0.22 -12.15
N GLN A 120 -17.89 0.02 -12.78
CA GLN A 120 -18.80 1.11 -12.40
C GLN A 120 -19.32 0.94 -10.98
N ASP A 121 -19.78 -0.27 -10.62
CA ASP A 121 -20.23 -0.58 -9.26
C ASP A 121 -19.15 -0.30 -8.20
N LEU A 122 -17.87 -0.58 -8.50
CA LEU A 122 -16.74 -0.26 -7.61
C LEU A 122 -16.51 1.24 -7.50
N ILE A 123 -16.63 1.98 -8.61
CA ILE A 123 -16.51 3.44 -8.62
C ILE A 123 -17.59 4.04 -7.71
N ASP A 124 -18.84 3.59 -7.88
CA ASP A 124 -19.98 4.08 -7.10
C ASP A 124 -19.78 3.77 -5.60
N LEU A 125 -19.44 2.51 -5.26
CA LEU A 125 -19.18 2.11 -3.88
C LEU A 125 -18.01 2.88 -3.22
N ALA A 126 -16.96 3.18 -3.98
CA ALA A 126 -15.82 3.94 -3.47
C ALA A 126 -16.17 5.42 -3.28
N SER A 127 -16.88 6.00 -4.25
CA SER A 127 -17.31 7.42 -4.22
C SER A 127 -18.29 7.71 -3.07
N ASP A 128 -19.18 6.75 -2.78
CA ASP A 128 -20.12 6.82 -1.67
C ASP A 128 -19.49 6.48 -0.31
N GLY A 129 -18.19 6.16 -0.29
CA GLY A 129 -17.49 5.77 0.94
C GLY A 129 -17.88 4.41 1.52
N GLY A 130 -18.56 3.56 0.75
CA GLY A 130 -18.96 2.21 1.14
C GLY A 130 -17.76 1.23 1.23
N ILE A 131 -16.72 1.49 0.46
CA ILE A 131 -15.47 0.72 0.45
C ILE A 131 -14.25 1.66 0.49
N VAL A 132 -13.08 1.07 0.75
CA VAL A 132 -11.79 1.76 0.69
C VAL A 132 -10.91 1.07 -0.34
N LEU A 133 -10.33 1.84 -1.28
CA LEU A 133 -9.43 1.36 -2.34
C LEU A 133 -7.98 1.82 -2.05
N PRO A 134 -7.22 1.15 -1.17
CA PRO A 134 -5.91 1.63 -0.76
C PRO A 134 -4.86 1.47 -1.86
N LEU A 135 -4.00 2.49 -2.01
CA LEU A 135 -2.82 2.42 -2.86
C LEU A 135 -1.66 1.69 -2.18
N SER A 136 -0.75 1.16 -2.98
CA SER A 136 0.51 0.58 -2.52
C SER A 136 1.70 1.17 -3.30
N THR A 137 2.91 0.99 -2.78
CA THR A 137 4.14 1.35 -3.50
C THR A 137 4.23 0.64 -4.87
N GLY A 138 3.66 -0.58 -4.98
CA GLY A 138 3.58 -1.30 -6.26
C GLY A 138 2.85 -0.50 -7.33
N HIS A 139 1.73 0.13 -6.98
CA HIS A 139 0.99 1.01 -7.89
C HIS A 139 1.83 2.19 -8.37
N LEU A 140 2.59 2.84 -7.48
CA LEU A 140 3.48 3.94 -7.87
C LEU A 140 4.56 3.46 -8.83
N ILE A 141 5.21 2.32 -8.54
CA ILE A 141 6.27 1.74 -9.39
C ILE A 141 5.74 1.36 -10.77
N GLU A 142 4.55 0.76 -10.83
CA GLU A 142 3.97 0.33 -12.10
C GLU A 142 3.44 1.49 -12.93
N THR A 143 2.77 2.45 -12.28
CA THR A 143 2.26 3.66 -12.94
C THR A 143 3.40 4.53 -13.45
N ALA A 144 4.51 4.66 -12.70
CA ALA A 144 5.72 5.35 -13.14
C ALA A 144 6.36 4.72 -14.41
N GLY A 145 6.05 3.46 -14.72
CA GLY A 145 6.45 2.81 -15.96
C GLY A 145 5.62 3.19 -17.20
N LEU A 146 4.49 3.88 -16.99
CA LEU A 146 3.62 4.41 -18.05
C LEU A 146 4.07 5.82 -18.47
N HIS A 147 3.44 6.38 -19.50
CA HIS A 147 3.73 7.73 -19.98
C HIS A 147 2.49 8.38 -20.62
N GLY A 148 2.55 9.69 -20.79
CA GLY A 148 1.53 10.50 -21.48
C GLY A 148 0.16 10.45 -20.83
N ASP A 149 -0.89 10.68 -21.62
CA ASP A 149 -2.27 10.77 -21.13
C ASP A 149 -2.74 9.49 -20.44
N ARG A 150 -2.27 8.33 -20.88
CA ARG A 150 -2.63 7.07 -20.27
C ARG A 150 -2.16 6.95 -18.82
N ARG A 151 -0.97 7.44 -18.52
CA ARG A 151 -0.47 7.50 -17.13
C ARG A 151 -1.32 8.46 -16.31
N TYR A 152 -1.61 9.62 -16.88
CA TYR A 152 -2.41 10.64 -16.23
C TYR A 152 -3.81 10.13 -15.87
N GLU A 153 -4.54 9.55 -16.83
CA GLU A 153 -5.89 8.99 -16.61
C GLU A 153 -5.90 7.98 -15.45
N ILE A 154 -4.95 7.03 -15.47
CA ILE A 154 -4.87 6.00 -14.42
C ILE A 154 -4.48 6.62 -13.08
N GLY A 155 -3.51 7.56 -13.07
CA GLY A 155 -3.04 8.22 -11.86
C GLY A 155 -4.13 9.05 -11.18
N VAL A 156 -4.90 9.82 -11.94
CA VAL A 156 -6.04 10.60 -11.44
C VAL A 156 -7.12 9.69 -10.88
N ALA A 157 -7.50 8.62 -11.60
CA ALA A 157 -8.49 7.66 -11.12
C ALA A 157 -8.05 7.00 -9.80
N MET A 158 -6.78 6.59 -9.70
CA MET A 158 -6.21 6.03 -8.48
C MET A 158 -6.25 7.03 -7.32
N ALA A 159 -5.77 8.25 -7.53
CA ALA A 159 -5.72 9.27 -6.49
C ALA A 159 -7.13 9.65 -5.99
N HIS A 160 -8.07 9.81 -6.92
CA HIS A 160 -9.45 10.18 -6.63
C HIS A 160 -10.18 9.10 -5.82
N LEU A 161 -10.15 7.85 -6.30
CA LEU A 161 -10.90 6.76 -5.68
C LEU A 161 -10.23 6.20 -4.42
N ALA A 162 -8.91 6.33 -4.29
CA ALA A 162 -8.21 5.94 -3.07
C ALA A 162 -8.45 6.91 -1.91
N GLY A 163 -8.78 8.19 -2.19
CA GLY A 163 -9.10 9.18 -1.16
C GLY A 163 -8.03 9.32 -0.06
N GLY A 164 -6.75 9.03 -0.37
CA GLY A 164 -5.63 9.09 0.57
C GLY A 164 -5.33 7.78 1.31
N TRP A 165 -6.14 6.75 1.15
CA TRP A 165 -5.91 5.45 1.79
C TRP A 165 -4.75 4.70 1.14
N GLN A 166 -3.92 4.09 1.97
CA GLN A 166 -2.67 3.44 1.59
C GLN A 166 -2.48 2.11 2.34
N ILE A 167 -1.88 1.13 1.68
CA ILE A 167 -1.26 -0.01 2.38
C ILE A 167 0.18 0.38 2.71
N ARG A 168 0.59 0.18 3.95
CA ARG A 168 1.97 0.44 4.38
C ARG A 168 2.97 -0.30 3.51
N ASN A 169 4.17 0.27 3.44
CA ASN A 169 5.28 -0.33 2.74
C ASN A 169 5.46 -1.80 3.17
N PRO A 170 5.61 -2.74 2.22
CA PRO A 170 5.77 -4.16 2.54
C PRO A 170 6.93 -4.47 3.48
N LEU A 171 8.01 -3.70 3.45
CA LEU A 171 9.14 -3.91 4.36
C LEU A 171 8.82 -3.53 5.81
N ASP A 172 7.99 -2.51 6.03
CA ASP A 172 7.53 -2.14 7.37
C ASP A 172 6.57 -3.19 7.92
N LEU A 173 5.64 -3.68 7.09
CA LEU A 173 4.77 -4.80 7.45
C LEU A 173 5.58 -6.05 7.80
N TRP A 174 6.59 -6.35 6.99
CA TRP A 174 7.51 -7.46 7.22
C TRP A 174 8.23 -7.33 8.55
N LYS A 175 8.88 -6.19 8.80
CA LYS A 175 9.58 -5.91 10.06
C LYS A 175 8.64 -6.09 11.25
N HIS A 176 7.42 -5.54 11.15
CA HIS A 176 6.41 -5.65 12.20
C HIS A 176 5.96 -7.09 12.47
N GLU A 177 5.68 -7.89 11.43
CA GLU A 177 5.29 -9.29 11.59
C GLU A 177 6.41 -10.14 12.20
N VAL A 178 7.66 -9.90 11.78
CA VAL A 178 8.84 -10.56 12.34
C VAL A 178 9.01 -10.19 13.82
N ASP A 179 8.93 -8.91 14.17
CA ASP A 179 9.03 -8.46 15.56
C ASP A 179 7.91 -9.04 16.43
N ARG A 180 6.68 -9.09 15.90
CA ARG A 180 5.54 -9.70 16.58
C ARG A 180 5.75 -11.18 16.83
N SER A 181 6.16 -11.93 15.81
CA SER A 181 6.37 -13.38 15.94
C SER A 181 7.46 -13.74 16.97
N ILE A 182 8.50 -12.91 17.08
CA ILE A 182 9.54 -13.07 18.11
C ILE A 182 8.98 -12.73 19.50
N ARG A 183 8.19 -11.66 19.66
CA ARG A 183 7.54 -11.30 20.94
C ARG A 183 6.60 -12.39 21.43
N GLU A 184 5.78 -12.94 20.54
CA GLU A 184 4.87 -14.04 20.85
C GLU A 184 5.65 -15.26 21.34
N ARG A 185 6.77 -15.59 20.69
CA ARG A 185 7.65 -16.70 21.14
C ARG A 185 8.28 -16.45 22.51
N LEU A 186 8.60 -15.20 22.83
CA LEU A 186 9.19 -14.81 24.13
C LEU A 186 8.14 -14.62 25.22
N GLY A 187 6.85 -14.73 24.90
CA GLY A 187 5.75 -14.47 25.85
C GLY A 187 5.54 -12.98 26.17
N ASN A 188 6.11 -12.07 25.38
CA ASN A 188 6.10 -10.61 25.60
C ASN A 188 5.04 -9.91 24.75
N ILE A 189 3.77 -10.34 24.83
CA ILE A 189 2.69 -9.84 23.96
C ILE A 189 2.13 -8.50 24.46
N GLU A 190 2.18 -8.22 25.76
CA GLU A 190 1.48 -7.10 26.40
C GLU A 190 1.88 -5.69 25.91
N ASN A 191 3.07 -5.52 25.33
CA ASN A 191 3.61 -4.25 24.85
C ASN A 191 3.71 -4.17 23.33
N ALA A 192 2.96 -4.99 22.59
CA ALA A 192 3.01 -4.97 21.14
C ALA A 192 2.32 -3.71 20.59
N THR A 193 3.06 -2.85 19.90
CA THR A 193 2.47 -1.73 19.16
C THR A 193 1.54 -2.27 18.09
N VAL A 194 0.28 -1.83 18.11
CA VAL A 194 -0.68 -2.18 17.06
C VAL A 194 -0.32 -1.39 15.81
N LEU A 195 0.11 -2.09 14.77
CA LEU A 195 0.32 -1.49 13.46
C LEU A 195 -0.96 -1.61 12.64
N HIS A 196 -1.50 -0.47 12.20
CA HIS A 196 -2.59 -0.45 11.24
C HIS A 196 -2.00 -0.58 9.83
N PRO A 197 -2.29 -1.66 9.09
CA PRO A 197 -1.67 -1.89 7.78
C PRO A 197 -2.25 -1.02 6.67
N ILE A 198 -3.51 -0.58 6.81
CA ILE A 198 -4.23 0.29 5.87
C ILE A 198 -4.55 1.58 6.60
N VAL A 199 -4.03 2.70 6.08
CA VAL A 199 -4.02 3.99 6.76
C VAL A 199 -4.10 5.14 5.75
N THR A 200 -4.40 6.33 6.27
CA THR A 200 -4.22 7.61 5.54
C THR A 200 -2.92 8.32 5.95
N GLU A 201 -2.08 7.69 6.77
CA GLU A 201 -0.82 8.27 7.26
C GLU A 201 0.11 8.63 6.10
N PRO A 202 0.50 9.91 5.97
CA PRO A 202 1.31 10.37 4.86
C PRO A 202 2.67 9.68 4.82
N GLY A 203 3.05 9.20 3.64
CA GLY A 203 4.32 8.51 3.45
C GLY A 203 4.34 7.04 3.86
N ALA A 204 3.23 6.47 4.34
CA ALA A 204 3.15 5.03 4.67
C ALA A 204 3.55 4.12 3.50
N LEU A 205 3.33 4.56 2.26
CA LEU A 205 3.78 3.87 1.04
C LEU A 205 5.29 3.76 0.92
N PHE A 206 6.03 4.80 1.36
CA PHE A 206 7.48 4.90 1.11
C PHE A 206 8.33 4.19 2.17
N GLY A 207 7.73 3.86 3.32
CA GLY A 207 8.38 3.20 4.44
C GLY A 207 8.83 4.15 5.54
N SER A 208 9.02 3.59 6.73
CA SER A 208 9.37 4.31 7.95
C SER A 208 10.76 4.97 7.90
N ASP A 209 11.65 4.44 7.05
CA ASP A 209 13.01 4.95 6.91
C ASP A 209 13.07 6.19 6.00
N THR A 210 11.95 6.61 5.38
CA THR A 210 11.90 7.78 4.52
C THR A 210 11.85 9.06 5.36
N SER A 211 12.95 9.82 5.36
CA SER A 211 13.06 11.14 5.98
C SER A 211 12.98 12.24 4.93
N LEU A 212 12.36 13.37 5.27
CA LEU A 212 12.41 14.60 4.47
C LEU A 212 13.74 15.34 4.61
N GLY A 213 14.67 14.83 5.42
CA GLY A 213 15.94 15.50 5.71
C GLY A 213 15.79 16.74 6.60
N ILE A 214 14.61 16.95 7.17
CA ILE A 214 14.35 18.07 8.08
C ILE A 214 14.94 17.70 9.43
N THR A 215 16.05 18.35 9.81
CA THR A 215 16.58 18.31 11.16
C THR A 215 15.70 19.20 12.02
N ALA A 216 14.70 18.61 12.65
CA ALA A 216 13.75 19.35 13.45
C ALA A 216 14.26 19.49 14.88
N GLU A 217 14.43 20.70 15.33
CA GLU A 217 14.47 21.03 16.76
C GLU A 217 13.12 20.72 17.43
N THR A 218 12.05 20.60 16.62
CA THR A 218 10.69 20.26 17.05
C THR A 218 10.35 18.84 16.61
N PRO A 219 10.14 17.87 17.52
CA PRO A 219 9.95 16.44 17.19
C PRO A 219 8.79 16.13 16.24
N ASN A 220 7.83 17.03 16.12
CA ASN A 220 6.64 16.84 15.28
C ASN A 220 6.70 17.56 13.92
N LEU A 221 7.73 18.39 13.66
CA LEU A 221 7.78 19.21 12.45
C LEU A 221 7.85 18.35 11.18
N GLU A 222 8.69 17.33 11.16
CA GLU A 222 8.81 16.42 10.01
C GLU A 222 7.48 15.71 9.72
N LYS A 223 6.80 15.23 10.76
CA LYS A 223 5.48 14.59 10.64
C LYS A 223 4.43 15.55 10.08
N PHE A 224 4.45 16.78 10.57
CA PHE A 224 3.58 17.84 10.11
C PHE A 224 3.84 18.19 8.63
N MET A 225 5.11 18.35 8.25
CA MET A 225 5.46 18.61 6.85
C MET A 225 5.10 17.44 5.93
N LYS A 226 5.26 16.19 6.37
CA LYS A 226 4.78 15.03 5.62
C LYS A 226 3.26 15.08 5.37
N MET A 227 2.48 15.47 6.37
CA MET A 227 1.03 15.60 6.22
C MET A 227 0.65 16.61 5.14
N LEU A 228 1.37 17.71 5.03
CA LEU A 228 1.10 18.77 4.05
C LEU A 228 1.56 18.41 2.65
N THR A 229 2.70 17.75 2.51
CA THR A 229 3.38 17.59 1.22
C THR A 229 3.14 16.22 0.56
N MET A 230 3.05 15.14 1.32
CA MET A 230 2.99 13.79 0.78
C MET A 230 1.79 13.52 -0.15
N PRO A 231 0.57 14.03 0.11
CA PRO A 231 -0.55 13.84 -0.83
C PRO A 231 -0.25 14.41 -2.22
N SER A 232 0.33 15.61 -2.27
CA SER A 232 0.74 16.24 -3.54
C SER A 232 1.89 15.47 -4.20
N VAL A 233 2.86 14.97 -3.43
CA VAL A 233 3.97 14.16 -3.94
C VAL A 233 3.47 12.84 -4.52
N ILE A 234 2.55 12.16 -3.85
CA ILE A 234 1.96 10.90 -4.34
C ILE A 234 1.21 11.15 -5.65
N LEU A 235 0.39 12.20 -5.72
CA LEU A 235 -0.33 12.57 -6.92
C LEU A 235 0.64 12.89 -8.06
N ASP A 236 1.67 13.69 -7.78
CA ASP A 236 2.68 14.07 -8.77
C ASP A 236 3.38 12.83 -9.36
N VAL A 237 3.80 11.88 -8.51
CA VAL A 237 4.39 10.61 -8.97
C VAL A 237 3.42 9.81 -9.85
N LEU A 238 2.13 9.82 -9.54
CA LEU A 238 1.11 9.09 -10.31
C LEU A 238 0.88 9.70 -11.71
N VAL A 239 0.86 11.03 -11.81
CA VAL A 239 0.44 11.74 -13.03
C VAL A 239 1.58 12.33 -13.83
N ASP A 240 2.83 12.24 -13.38
CA ASP A 240 4.03 12.73 -14.07
C ASP A 240 4.11 12.15 -15.49
N PRO A 241 4.24 13.00 -16.54
CA PRO A 241 4.35 12.54 -17.91
C PRO A 241 5.67 11.79 -18.21
N GLU A 242 6.70 11.99 -17.39
CA GLU A 242 8.02 11.38 -17.58
C GLU A 242 8.05 9.91 -17.10
N ARG A 243 8.54 9.04 -17.97
CA ARG A 243 8.70 7.63 -17.65
C ARG A 243 9.93 7.41 -16.78
N ILE A 244 9.73 6.80 -15.62
CA ILE A 244 10.83 6.35 -14.76
C ILE A 244 11.26 4.93 -15.20
N PRO A 245 12.51 4.73 -15.65
CA PRO A 245 13.00 3.42 -16.04
C PRO A 245 12.99 2.46 -14.84
N LYS A 246 12.39 1.29 -14.98
CA LYS A 246 12.44 0.25 -13.97
C LYS A 246 13.89 -0.23 -13.76
N ASN A 247 14.42 -0.09 -12.55
CA ASN A 247 15.76 -0.59 -12.23
C ASN A 247 15.76 -2.12 -12.21
N PRO A 248 16.61 -2.79 -13.00
CA PRO A 248 16.57 -4.25 -13.07
C PRO A 248 17.15 -4.90 -11.82
N ILE A 249 16.36 -5.71 -11.12
CA ILE A 249 16.79 -6.54 -9.99
C ILE A 249 17.39 -7.85 -10.52
N ALA A 250 18.37 -7.75 -11.40
CA ALA A 250 18.94 -8.91 -12.12
C ALA A 250 19.63 -9.92 -11.18
N LYS A 251 20.35 -9.44 -10.18
CA LYS A 251 21.04 -10.30 -9.19
C LYS A 251 20.06 -11.17 -8.40
N TRP A 252 18.92 -10.62 -8.02
CA TRP A 252 17.86 -11.33 -7.29
C TRP A 252 17.31 -12.50 -8.11
N VAL A 253 16.99 -12.28 -9.40
CA VAL A 253 16.49 -13.31 -10.31
C VAL A 253 17.48 -14.47 -10.44
N THR A 254 18.75 -14.15 -10.66
CA THR A 254 19.82 -15.15 -10.80
C THR A 254 20.00 -15.97 -9.52
N HIS A 255 19.99 -15.30 -8.36
CA HIS A 255 20.10 -15.95 -7.06
C HIS A 255 18.98 -16.97 -6.82
N HIS A 256 17.72 -16.57 -7.00
CA HIS A 256 16.58 -17.45 -6.77
C HIS A 256 16.45 -18.57 -7.82
N ALA A 257 16.86 -18.31 -9.05
CA ALA A 257 16.98 -19.36 -10.08
C ALA A 257 18.01 -20.41 -9.69
N ALA A 258 19.14 -20.01 -9.11
CA ALA A 258 20.17 -20.94 -8.61
C ALA A 258 19.64 -21.79 -7.44
N ILE A 259 18.91 -21.19 -6.48
CA ILE A 259 18.26 -21.95 -5.39
C ILE A 259 17.28 -22.98 -5.96
N THR A 260 16.45 -22.58 -6.92
CA THR A 260 15.49 -23.47 -7.59
C THR A 260 16.23 -24.66 -8.23
N ALA A 261 17.30 -24.40 -8.98
CA ALA A 261 18.10 -25.44 -9.61
C ALA A 261 18.72 -26.44 -8.57
N GLN A 262 19.25 -25.92 -7.46
CA GLN A 262 19.79 -26.75 -6.37
C GLN A 262 18.72 -27.67 -5.77
N ILE A 263 17.53 -27.14 -5.45
CA ILE A 263 16.42 -27.93 -4.89
C ILE A 263 15.99 -29.06 -5.84
N HIS A 264 16.04 -28.82 -7.15
CA HIS A 264 15.66 -29.83 -8.12
C HIS A 264 16.77 -30.86 -8.41
N ALA A 265 18.06 -30.52 -8.22
CA ALA A 265 19.17 -31.42 -8.36
C ALA A 265 19.16 -32.56 -7.32
N GLU A 266 18.54 -32.35 -6.16
CA GLU A 266 18.40 -33.35 -5.09
C GLU A 266 17.44 -34.51 -5.43
N HIS A 267 16.67 -34.43 -6.52
CA HIS A 267 15.73 -35.48 -6.98
C HIS A 267 14.74 -35.99 -5.91
N LEU A 268 14.43 -35.17 -4.91
CA LEU A 268 13.58 -35.52 -3.76
C LEU A 268 12.09 -35.65 -4.15
N PRO A 269 11.30 -36.45 -3.40
CA PRO A 269 9.85 -36.44 -3.46
C PRO A 269 9.28 -35.05 -3.18
N LYS A 270 8.06 -34.74 -3.64
CA LYS A 270 7.43 -33.44 -3.55
C LYS A 270 7.44 -32.86 -2.12
N GLU A 271 7.07 -33.67 -1.12
CA GLU A 271 7.01 -33.24 0.27
C GLU A 271 8.40 -32.91 0.85
N GLN A 272 9.41 -33.70 0.52
CA GLN A 272 10.79 -33.43 0.95
C GLN A 272 11.34 -32.19 0.26
N ARG A 273 11.06 -31.99 -1.04
CA ARG A 273 11.41 -30.75 -1.74
C ARG A 273 10.75 -29.54 -1.10
N ARG A 274 9.48 -29.65 -0.67
CA ARG A 274 8.77 -28.57 0.01
C ARG A 274 9.43 -28.22 1.36
N ARG A 275 9.84 -29.23 2.14
CA ARG A 275 10.59 -28.99 3.40
C ARG A 275 11.95 -28.32 3.11
N LEU A 276 12.68 -28.80 2.11
CA LEU A 276 13.96 -28.21 1.70
C LEU A 276 13.76 -26.76 1.24
N ALA A 277 12.76 -26.47 0.41
CA ALA A 277 12.43 -25.12 -0.05
C ALA A 277 12.09 -24.18 1.14
N ARG A 278 11.32 -24.66 2.11
CA ARG A 278 11.01 -23.90 3.34
C ARG A 278 12.27 -23.58 4.14
N ARG A 279 13.17 -24.57 4.31
CA ARG A 279 14.46 -24.35 4.98
C ARG A 279 15.35 -23.36 4.23
N ARG A 280 15.41 -23.42 2.92
CA ARG A 280 16.17 -22.46 2.11
C ARG A 280 15.61 -21.06 2.26
N TYR A 281 14.28 -20.90 2.14
CA TYR A 281 13.64 -19.62 2.36
C TYR A 281 13.90 -19.07 3.77
N TRP A 282 13.83 -19.91 4.79
CA TRP A 282 14.15 -19.53 6.17
C TRP A 282 15.59 -19.04 6.30
N ASN A 283 16.55 -19.78 5.76
CA ASN A 283 17.98 -19.43 5.84
C ASN A 283 18.29 -18.08 5.15
N GLU A 284 17.60 -17.75 4.07
CA GLU A 284 17.73 -16.45 3.39
C GLU A 284 17.22 -15.29 4.26
N ASN A 285 16.25 -15.56 5.13
CA ASN A 285 15.56 -14.53 5.92
C ASN A 285 15.91 -14.56 7.42
N ILE A 286 16.67 -15.55 7.90
CA ILE A 286 16.98 -15.73 9.33
C ILE A 286 17.63 -14.50 9.97
N GLY A 287 18.37 -13.70 9.21
CA GLY A 287 19.01 -12.48 9.67
C GLY A 287 18.03 -11.46 10.23
N TYR A 288 16.83 -11.33 9.64
CA TYR A 288 15.79 -10.43 10.12
C TYR A 288 15.24 -10.88 11.49
N TYR A 289 15.00 -12.19 11.65
CA TYR A 289 14.52 -12.77 12.90
C TYR A 289 15.57 -12.71 14.01
N THR A 290 16.84 -12.96 13.67
CA THR A 290 17.96 -12.83 14.61
C THR A 290 18.12 -11.37 15.07
N ALA A 291 18.01 -10.41 14.17
CA ALA A 291 18.05 -8.99 14.52
C ALA A 291 16.89 -8.58 15.43
N ALA A 292 15.67 -9.05 15.14
CA ALA A 292 14.50 -8.82 15.99
C ALA A 292 14.66 -9.44 17.38
N TYR A 293 15.16 -10.68 17.44
CA TYR A 293 15.41 -11.36 18.71
C TYR A 293 16.45 -10.62 19.57
N ARG A 294 17.58 -10.20 18.96
CA ARG A 294 18.62 -9.41 19.64
C ARG A 294 18.10 -8.10 20.21
N ARG A 295 17.25 -7.38 19.44
CA ARG A 295 16.63 -6.13 19.95
C ARG A 295 15.75 -6.37 21.17
N GLN A 296 15.13 -7.53 21.29
CA GLN A 296 14.17 -7.83 22.37
C GLN A 296 14.81 -8.52 23.58
N THR A 297 15.93 -9.22 23.42
CA THR A 297 16.56 -10.02 24.49
C THR A 297 17.95 -9.53 24.88
N ASN A 298 18.60 -8.67 24.09
CA ASN A 298 20.02 -8.36 24.17
C ASN A 298 20.95 -9.60 24.10
N SER A 299 20.41 -10.78 23.65
CA SER A 299 21.18 -12.01 23.52
C SER A 299 21.62 -12.25 22.08
N ALA A 300 22.81 -12.84 21.92
CA ALA A 300 23.30 -13.33 20.63
C ALA A 300 22.79 -14.75 20.30
N ASP A 301 22.31 -15.50 21.32
CA ASP A 301 21.94 -16.91 21.21
C ASP A 301 20.54 -17.05 20.62
N PHE A 302 20.45 -17.00 19.29
CA PHE A 302 19.19 -17.15 18.59
C PHE A 302 18.73 -18.62 18.60
N PRO A 303 17.49 -18.91 19.03
CA PRO A 303 17.01 -20.29 19.14
C PRO A 303 16.82 -20.93 17.76
N THR A 304 17.04 -22.25 17.70
CA THR A 304 16.70 -23.05 16.52
C THR A 304 15.19 -23.25 16.42
N PHE A 305 14.70 -23.35 15.19
CA PHE A 305 13.30 -23.63 14.89
C PHE A 305 13.16 -25.01 14.22
N SER A 306 12.27 -25.83 14.74
CA SER A 306 11.84 -27.05 14.07
C SER A 306 11.00 -26.74 12.81
N ASP A 307 10.80 -27.72 11.94
CA ASP A 307 9.95 -27.55 10.75
C ASP A 307 8.50 -27.25 11.09
N ALA A 308 8.01 -27.79 12.23
CA ALA A 308 6.64 -27.51 12.72
C ALA A 308 6.50 -26.08 13.22
N GLU A 309 7.50 -25.57 13.97
CA GLU A 309 7.51 -24.19 14.45
C GLU A 309 7.60 -23.19 13.29
N LEU A 310 8.45 -23.45 12.27
CA LEU A 310 8.51 -22.62 11.06
C LEU A 310 7.20 -22.63 10.29
N ALA A 311 6.54 -23.79 10.17
CA ALA A 311 5.26 -23.89 9.49
C ALA A 311 4.19 -23.06 10.21
N ARG A 312 4.16 -23.11 11.54
CA ARG A 312 3.23 -22.32 12.36
C ARG A 312 3.53 -20.84 12.27
N LEU A 313 4.80 -20.42 12.41
CA LEU A 313 5.22 -19.03 12.29
C LEU A 313 4.76 -18.42 10.96
N PHE A 314 4.90 -19.14 9.85
CA PHE A 314 4.45 -18.66 8.55
C PHE A 314 2.92 -18.69 8.42
N ALA A 315 2.23 -19.66 9.03
CA ALA A 315 0.77 -19.69 9.02
C ALA A 315 0.16 -18.50 9.80
N ASP A 316 0.78 -18.09 10.90
CA ASP A 316 0.31 -17.03 11.79
C ASP A 316 0.67 -15.61 11.30
N SER A 317 1.60 -15.48 10.35
CA SER A 317 2.06 -14.19 9.81
C SER A 317 1.28 -13.79 8.55
N PRO A 318 0.44 -12.74 8.57
CA PRO A 318 -0.47 -12.41 7.46
C PRO A 318 0.22 -12.25 6.10
N MET A 319 1.18 -11.36 5.99
CA MET A 319 1.93 -11.10 4.77
C MET A 319 3.11 -12.07 4.59
N VAL A 320 3.95 -12.22 5.62
CA VAL A 320 5.17 -13.07 5.57
C VAL A 320 4.82 -14.51 5.23
N GLY A 321 3.70 -15.00 5.75
CA GLY A 321 3.20 -16.33 5.40
C GLY A 321 2.91 -16.49 3.91
N LEU A 322 2.20 -15.55 3.30
CA LEU A 322 1.89 -15.56 1.87
C LEU A 322 3.17 -15.45 1.02
N VAL A 323 4.06 -14.51 1.37
CA VAL A 323 5.36 -14.38 0.70
C VAL A 323 6.12 -15.70 0.76
N SER A 324 6.25 -16.31 1.95
CA SER A 324 6.97 -17.58 2.12
C SER A 324 6.36 -18.69 1.28
N GLU A 325 5.03 -18.81 1.25
CA GLU A 325 4.33 -19.84 0.50
C GLU A 325 4.51 -19.66 -1.02
N LEU A 326 4.44 -18.42 -1.53
CA LEU A 326 4.68 -18.13 -2.96
C LEU A 326 6.12 -18.46 -3.36
N PHE A 327 7.13 -18.12 -2.53
CA PHE A 327 8.52 -18.50 -2.76
C PHE A 327 8.71 -20.02 -2.76
N ILE A 328 8.16 -20.71 -1.76
CA ILE A 328 8.25 -22.18 -1.66
C ILE A 328 7.64 -22.84 -2.91
N ARG A 329 6.47 -22.38 -3.36
CA ARG A 329 5.81 -22.89 -4.57
C ARG A 329 6.67 -22.69 -5.80
N ARG A 330 7.26 -21.51 -5.97
CA ARG A 330 8.16 -21.24 -7.11
C ARG A 330 9.44 -22.06 -7.06
N PHE A 331 10.02 -22.29 -5.88
CA PHE A 331 11.20 -23.15 -5.72
C PHE A 331 10.93 -24.61 -6.07
N ILE A 332 9.74 -25.13 -5.83
CA ILE A 332 9.39 -26.52 -6.14
C ILE A 332 8.80 -26.74 -7.53
N ASP A 333 8.42 -25.68 -8.22
CA ASP A 333 7.88 -25.73 -9.59
C ASP A 333 9.01 -25.62 -10.63
N ARG A 334 9.27 -26.71 -11.35
CA ARG A 334 10.29 -26.76 -12.40
C ARG A 334 10.00 -25.84 -13.59
N MET A 335 8.74 -25.55 -13.85
CA MET A 335 8.31 -24.72 -14.99
C MET A 335 8.32 -23.23 -14.66
N SER A 336 8.37 -22.88 -13.38
CA SER A 336 8.38 -21.50 -12.93
C SER A 336 9.72 -20.84 -13.23
N LYS A 337 9.69 -19.77 -14.01
CA LYS A 337 10.87 -18.93 -14.28
C LYS A 337 10.78 -17.66 -13.44
N TRP A 338 11.85 -17.32 -12.75
CA TRP A 338 11.96 -16.07 -12.01
C TRP A 338 12.08 -14.89 -12.98
N LYS A 339 11.23 -13.88 -12.80
CA LYS A 339 11.19 -12.66 -13.60
C LYS A 339 11.53 -11.44 -12.74
N ARG A 340 11.93 -10.34 -13.37
CA ARG A 340 12.35 -9.11 -12.68
C ARG A 340 11.26 -8.49 -11.80
N ASN A 341 10.00 -8.57 -12.22
CA ASN A 341 8.86 -8.00 -11.48
C ASN A 341 8.35 -8.92 -10.37
N ASP A 342 8.68 -10.21 -10.38
CA ASP A 342 8.13 -11.20 -9.44
C ASP A 342 8.30 -10.79 -7.98
N LEU A 343 9.41 -10.15 -7.62
CA LEU A 343 9.63 -9.71 -6.25
C LEU A 343 8.64 -8.62 -5.84
N VAL A 344 8.45 -7.63 -6.71
CA VAL A 344 7.50 -6.53 -6.47
C VAL A 344 6.10 -7.09 -6.34
N ASP A 345 5.68 -7.93 -7.29
CA ASP A 345 4.34 -8.54 -7.31
C ASP A 345 4.11 -9.41 -6.07
N ILE A 346 5.08 -10.27 -5.70
CA ILE A 346 4.97 -11.14 -4.51
C ILE A 346 4.78 -10.30 -3.24
N PHE A 347 5.60 -9.26 -3.04
CA PHE A 347 5.53 -8.46 -1.81
C PHE A 347 4.25 -7.64 -1.72
N HIS A 348 3.89 -6.90 -2.78
CA HIS A 348 2.72 -6.03 -2.74
C HIS A 348 1.40 -6.79 -2.70
N LEU A 349 1.27 -7.85 -3.51
CA LEU A 349 0.06 -8.66 -3.50
C LEU A 349 -0.07 -9.51 -2.23
N SER A 350 1.03 -9.96 -1.64
CA SER A 350 0.99 -10.63 -0.33
C SER A 350 0.61 -9.66 0.80
N SER A 351 1.07 -8.40 0.75
CA SER A 351 0.64 -7.36 1.69
C SER A 351 -0.87 -7.13 1.56
N ALA A 352 -1.34 -6.99 0.33
CA ALA A 352 -2.76 -6.82 0.06
C ALA A 352 -3.59 -8.01 0.55
N ALA A 353 -3.23 -9.24 0.14
CA ALA A 353 -3.96 -10.45 0.50
C ALA A 353 -3.84 -10.84 1.99
N GLY A 354 -2.84 -10.29 2.69
CA GLY A 354 -2.69 -10.45 4.14
C GLY A 354 -3.54 -9.49 4.96
N TYR A 355 -3.93 -8.34 4.39
CA TYR A 355 -4.52 -7.25 5.18
C TYR A 355 -5.76 -6.59 4.58
N ALA A 356 -5.96 -6.62 3.27
CA ALA A 356 -7.20 -6.16 2.68
C ALA A 356 -8.29 -7.24 2.80
N LYS A 357 -9.54 -6.82 2.97
CA LYS A 357 -10.67 -7.75 3.05
C LYS A 357 -10.90 -8.45 1.72
N TYR A 358 -10.66 -7.76 0.60
CA TYR A 358 -10.78 -8.29 -0.76
C TYR A 358 -9.60 -7.85 -1.61
N VAL A 359 -9.17 -8.73 -2.51
CA VAL A 359 -8.10 -8.46 -3.48
C VAL A 359 -8.55 -8.88 -4.86
N CYS A 360 -8.41 -8.04 -5.87
CA CYS A 360 -8.60 -8.41 -7.27
C CYS A 360 -7.26 -8.35 -8.00
N ALA A 361 -6.76 -9.49 -8.43
CA ALA A 361 -5.48 -9.63 -9.12
C ALA A 361 -5.65 -10.29 -10.50
N GLU A 362 -4.59 -10.31 -11.30
CA GLU A 362 -4.57 -11.06 -12.55
C GLU A 362 -4.77 -12.57 -12.31
N ALA A 363 -5.35 -13.25 -13.29
CA ALA A 363 -5.72 -14.66 -13.17
C ALA A 363 -4.57 -15.56 -12.71
N HIS A 364 -3.37 -15.38 -13.26
CA HIS A 364 -2.20 -16.18 -12.90
C HIS A 364 -1.78 -15.96 -11.44
N THR A 365 -1.52 -14.72 -11.07
CA THR A 365 -1.05 -14.36 -9.72
C THR A 365 -2.16 -14.54 -8.69
N GLY A 366 -3.41 -14.18 -9.04
CA GLY A 366 -4.57 -14.40 -8.17
C GLY A 366 -4.79 -15.87 -7.81
N THR A 367 -4.63 -16.78 -8.78
CA THR A 367 -4.72 -18.22 -8.52
C THR A 367 -3.60 -18.68 -7.59
N GLN A 368 -2.35 -18.22 -7.78
CA GLN A 368 -1.25 -18.57 -6.90
C GLN A 368 -1.47 -18.09 -5.46
N LEU A 369 -2.04 -16.88 -5.29
CA LEU A 369 -2.38 -16.33 -3.98
C LEU A 369 -3.51 -17.11 -3.30
N ARG A 370 -4.60 -17.45 -4.01
CA ARG A 370 -5.67 -18.31 -3.47
C ARG A 370 -5.12 -19.65 -2.99
N ASP A 371 -4.28 -20.28 -3.80
CA ASP A 371 -3.64 -21.52 -3.42
C ASP A 371 -2.72 -21.35 -2.20
N ALA A 372 -2.02 -20.20 -2.08
CA ALA A 372 -1.21 -19.91 -0.91
C ALA A 372 -2.07 -19.71 0.34
N GLN A 373 -3.18 -18.97 0.24
CA GLN A 373 -4.15 -18.82 1.34
C GLN A 373 -4.68 -20.19 1.80
N ARG A 374 -5.09 -21.02 0.86
CA ARG A 374 -5.57 -22.39 1.16
C ARG A 374 -4.51 -23.24 1.85
N ALA A 375 -3.26 -23.18 1.40
CA ALA A 375 -2.16 -23.94 2.01
C ALA A 375 -1.81 -23.47 3.42
N LEU A 376 -2.13 -22.22 3.77
CA LEU A 376 -1.97 -21.63 5.09
C LEU A 376 -3.24 -21.76 5.96
N GLY A 377 -4.30 -22.41 5.47
CA GLY A 377 -5.57 -22.56 6.18
C GLY A 377 -6.35 -21.25 6.35
N ARG A 378 -6.17 -20.30 5.42
CA ARG A 378 -6.81 -18.98 5.46
C ARG A 378 -8.02 -18.89 4.55
N PRO A 379 -8.96 -17.96 4.83
CA PRO A 379 -10.04 -17.64 3.91
C PRO A 379 -9.51 -17.18 2.55
N GLU A 380 -10.21 -17.55 1.48
CA GLU A 380 -9.91 -17.09 0.13
C GLU A 380 -10.54 -15.70 -0.07
N THR A 381 -9.71 -14.66 -0.11
CA THR A 381 -10.11 -13.26 -0.27
C THR A 381 -9.66 -12.67 -1.61
N VAL A 382 -9.05 -13.50 -2.46
CA VAL A 382 -8.48 -13.08 -3.75
C VAL A 382 -9.41 -13.48 -4.89
N PHE A 383 -9.73 -12.54 -5.76
CA PHE A 383 -10.58 -12.67 -6.94
C PHE A 383 -9.78 -12.41 -8.21
N THR A 384 -10.21 -12.95 -9.33
CA THR A 384 -9.51 -12.81 -10.61
C THR A 384 -10.26 -11.97 -11.63
N THR A 385 -11.50 -11.58 -11.32
CA THR A 385 -12.33 -10.66 -12.11
C THR A 385 -12.98 -9.63 -11.19
N LEU A 386 -13.30 -8.43 -11.72
CA LEU A 386 -14.04 -7.42 -10.98
C LEU A 386 -15.45 -7.88 -10.67
N ASN A 387 -16.05 -8.65 -11.58
CA ASN A 387 -17.40 -9.17 -11.39
C ASN A 387 -17.49 -10.15 -10.19
N GLU A 388 -16.53 -11.08 -10.06
CA GLU A 388 -16.46 -11.96 -8.87
C GLU A 388 -16.27 -11.15 -7.59
N LEU A 389 -15.37 -10.15 -7.62
CA LEU A 389 -15.08 -9.29 -6.49
C LEU A 389 -16.32 -8.52 -6.03
N VAL A 390 -17.00 -7.82 -6.94
CA VAL A 390 -18.18 -6.99 -6.61
C VAL A 390 -19.33 -7.87 -6.08
N THR A 391 -19.51 -9.05 -6.66
CA THR A 391 -20.48 -10.03 -6.17
C THR A 391 -20.19 -10.40 -4.70
N ALA A 392 -18.93 -10.64 -4.35
CA ALA A 392 -18.53 -10.95 -2.98
C ALA A 392 -18.72 -9.75 -2.04
N VAL A 393 -18.33 -8.54 -2.46
CA VAL A 393 -18.52 -7.30 -1.68
C VAL A 393 -20.01 -7.07 -1.36
N ARG A 394 -20.89 -7.21 -2.36
CA ARG A 394 -22.33 -7.04 -2.20
C ARG A 394 -22.96 -8.13 -1.34
N SER A 395 -22.49 -9.37 -1.45
CA SER A 395 -22.98 -10.50 -0.62
C SER A 395 -22.72 -10.30 0.88
N ASP A 396 -21.69 -9.52 1.23
CA ASP A 396 -21.39 -9.12 2.60
C ASP A 396 -22.21 -7.90 3.08
N GLY A 397 -23.23 -7.48 2.29
CA GLY A 397 -24.16 -6.41 2.66
C GLY A 397 -23.66 -5.00 2.42
N VAL A 398 -22.59 -4.82 1.64
CA VAL A 398 -22.10 -3.48 1.27
C VAL A 398 -22.97 -2.93 0.13
N GLN A 399 -23.60 -1.79 0.39
CA GLN A 399 -24.48 -1.08 -0.55
C GLN A 399 -23.99 0.33 -0.76
N SER A 400 -24.22 0.90 -1.94
CA SER A 400 -24.02 2.33 -2.21
C SER A 400 -25.14 3.16 -1.56
N ASP A 401 -24.88 4.44 -1.29
CA ASP A 401 -25.91 5.33 -0.72
C ASP A 401 -27.11 5.51 -1.66
N SER A 402 -26.90 5.43 -2.96
CA SER A 402 -27.98 5.45 -3.96
C SER A 402 -28.91 4.22 -3.84
N GLU A 403 -28.38 3.06 -3.47
CA GLU A 403 -29.17 1.83 -3.26
C GLU A 403 -29.94 1.88 -1.93
N ARG A 404 -29.39 2.54 -0.89
CA ARG A 404 -30.06 2.71 0.42
C ARG A 404 -31.24 3.64 0.33
N SER A 405 -31.16 4.73 -0.43
CA SER A 405 -32.26 5.69 -0.60
C SER A 405 -33.43 5.13 -1.44
N GLY A 406 -33.20 4.10 -2.27
CA GLY A 406 -34.25 3.46 -3.08
C GLY A 406 -35.10 2.41 -2.34
N THR A 407 -34.69 1.97 -1.15
CA THR A 407 -35.40 0.96 -0.34
C THR A 407 -36.37 1.56 0.70
N GLU A 408 -36.36 2.89 0.89
CA GLU A 408 -37.25 3.61 1.81
C GLU A 408 -38.46 4.27 1.09
N GLY A 409 -38.71 3.95 -0.18
CA GLY A 409 -39.81 4.52 -1.00
C GLY A 409 -41.04 3.61 -1.12
#